data_0b626f797b48e9ae939b1bcbd14afb13
#
_entry.id   0b626f797b48e9ae939b1bcbd14afb13
#
_cell.length_a   1.000
_cell.length_b   1.000
_cell.length_c   1.000
_cell.angle_alpha   90.00
_cell.angle_beta   90.00
_cell.angle_gamma   90.00
#
_symmetry.space_group_name_H-M   'P 1'
#
loop_
_entity.id
_entity.type
_entity.pdbx_description
1 polymer ?
#
loop_
_entity_poly.entity_id
_entity_poly.type
_entity_poly.pdbx_seq_one_letter_code
_entity_poly.pdbx_strand_id
1 'polypeptide(L)'
;MKVYETPRDKRLQPDESIAKSASAYAYHQQLYWYSIQDPGRNEGTTVLKLVGPLTISTMFGFQHDLRTATPQVLIVDMAEVPYMDSAGLGLIMNSHVTALDHGRKLLLAGVNERIVALFEMTKVHGVLTRFATVEEAEASL
;
A
#
# COMPACT_ATOMS: atom_id res chain seq x y z
N MET A 1 -10.58 -8.16 -10.20
CA MET A 1 -10.02 -7.54 -8.99
C MET A 1 -10.08 -8.51 -7.82
N LYS A 2 -9.05 -8.51 -7.03
CA LYS A 2 -8.97 -9.42 -5.90
C LYS A 2 -8.72 -8.62 -4.62
N VAL A 3 -9.56 -8.84 -3.61
CA VAL A 3 -9.44 -8.15 -2.33
C VAL A 3 -8.72 -9.08 -1.37
N TYR A 4 -7.65 -8.56 -0.76
CA TYR A 4 -6.90 -9.28 0.25
C TYR A 4 -7.26 -8.74 1.61
N GLU A 5 -7.61 -9.63 2.51
CA GLU A 5 -8.00 -9.29 3.86
C GLU A 5 -7.27 -10.18 4.82
N THR A 6 -6.83 -9.62 5.94
CA THR A 6 -6.44 -10.45 7.06
C THR A 6 -7.69 -10.97 7.75
N PRO A 7 -7.57 -11.98 8.60
CA PRO A 7 -8.74 -12.44 9.37
C PRO A 7 -9.44 -11.34 10.15
N ARG A 8 -8.71 -10.30 10.57
CA ARG A 8 -9.30 -9.14 11.22
C ARG A 8 -10.10 -8.30 10.24
N ASP A 9 -9.57 -8.15 9.02
CA ASP A 9 -10.16 -7.26 8.04
C ASP A 9 -11.50 -7.73 7.57
N LYS A 10 -11.73 -9.02 7.55
CA LYS A 10 -13.03 -9.56 7.20
C LYS A 10 -14.15 -8.96 8.02
N ARG A 11 -13.84 -8.59 9.27
CA ARG A 11 -14.83 -7.98 10.17
C ARG A 11 -14.87 -6.46 10.03
N LEU A 12 -13.88 -5.88 9.35
CA LEU A 12 -13.71 -4.44 9.21
C LEU A 12 -13.87 -3.97 7.76
N GLN A 13 -14.17 -4.87 6.84
CA GLN A 13 -14.45 -4.51 5.46
C GLN A 13 -15.58 -3.48 5.41
N PRO A 14 -15.65 -2.64 4.38
CA PRO A 14 -16.72 -1.66 4.24
C PRO A 14 -18.05 -2.33 3.94
N ASP A 15 -18.41 -3.25 4.77
CA ASP A 15 -19.71 -3.89 4.82
C ASP A 15 -20.60 -3.00 5.68
N GLU A 16 -21.82 -2.79 5.25
CA GLU A 16 -22.73 -1.90 5.94
C GLU A 16 -22.98 -2.27 7.38
N SER A 17 -23.09 -3.56 7.68
CA SER A 17 -23.37 -3.99 9.02
C SER A 17 -22.21 -3.68 9.96
N ILE A 18 -21.00 -3.88 9.49
CA ILE A 18 -19.79 -3.55 10.25
C ILE A 18 -19.64 -2.04 10.34
N ALA A 19 -19.85 -1.35 9.23
CA ALA A 19 -19.76 0.10 9.21
C ALA A 19 -20.70 0.75 10.20
N LYS A 20 -21.91 0.22 10.34
CA LYS A 20 -22.90 0.78 11.26
C LYS A 20 -22.61 0.42 12.71
N SER A 21 -22.12 -0.78 12.97
CA SER A 21 -21.98 -1.26 14.35
C SER A 21 -20.66 -0.90 14.97
N ALA A 22 -19.57 -0.93 14.20
CA ALA A 22 -18.24 -0.71 14.72
C ALA A 22 -17.53 0.49 14.10
N SER A 23 -18.15 1.12 13.10
CA SER A 23 -17.48 2.09 12.26
C SER A 23 -16.86 3.25 13.02
N ALA A 24 -17.65 3.91 13.88
CA ALA A 24 -17.16 5.10 14.56
C ALA A 24 -15.91 4.78 15.37
N TYR A 25 -15.94 3.69 16.11
CA TYR A 25 -14.80 3.28 16.91
C TYR A 25 -13.62 2.87 16.03
N ALA A 26 -13.86 2.01 15.04
CA ALA A 26 -12.81 1.51 14.16
C ALA A 26 -12.13 2.63 13.40
N TYR A 27 -12.90 3.57 12.85
CA TYR A 27 -12.34 4.70 12.14
C TYR A 27 -11.59 5.65 13.06
N HIS A 28 -12.11 5.91 14.25
CA HIS A 28 -11.42 6.75 15.22
C HIS A 28 -10.10 6.12 15.67
N GLN A 29 -10.08 4.81 15.82
CA GLN A 29 -8.87 4.10 16.21
C GLN A 29 -7.96 3.82 15.01
N GLN A 30 -8.44 4.10 13.80
CA GLN A 30 -7.72 3.84 12.57
C GLN A 30 -7.27 2.39 12.45
N LEU A 31 -8.14 1.48 12.86
CA LEU A 31 -7.90 0.05 12.77
C LEU A 31 -8.40 -0.55 11.47
N TYR A 32 -9.16 0.24 10.70
CA TYR A 32 -9.74 -0.20 9.44
C TYR A 32 -8.69 -0.12 8.34
N TRP A 33 -8.44 -1.24 7.70
CA TRP A 33 -7.48 -1.31 6.60
C TRP A 33 -7.71 -2.56 5.76
N TYR A 34 -7.35 -2.48 4.49
CA TYR A 34 -7.39 -3.61 3.57
C TYR A 34 -6.56 -3.28 2.35
N SER A 35 -6.39 -4.27 1.46
CA SER A 35 -5.74 -4.06 0.17
C SER A 35 -6.57 -4.66 -0.95
N ILE A 36 -6.38 -4.12 -2.15
CA ILE A 36 -7.05 -4.59 -3.36
C ILE A 36 -5.97 -4.83 -4.41
N GLN A 37 -5.97 -6.01 -5.00
CA GLN A 37 -5.00 -6.34 -6.04
C GLN A 37 -5.71 -6.42 -7.39
N ASP A 38 -5.21 -5.66 -8.35
CA ASP A 38 -5.69 -5.64 -9.73
C ASP A 38 -4.56 -5.93 -10.69
N PRO A 39 -4.82 -6.60 -11.83
CA PRO A 39 -3.83 -6.64 -12.90
C PRO A 39 -3.66 -5.23 -13.46
N GLY A 40 -2.41 -4.86 -13.73
CA GLY A 40 -2.13 -3.58 -14.38
C GLY A 40 -2.45 -3.64 -15.87
N ARG A 41 -2.40 -2.48 -16.53
CA ARG A 41 -2.62 -2.39 -17.98
C ARG A 41 -1.55 -3.10 -18.77
N ASN A 42 -0.31 -3.03 -18.28
CA ASN A 42 0.82 -3.64 -18.95
C ASN A 42 0.99 -5.07 -18.47
N GLU A 43 1.36 -5.94 -19.38
CA GLU A 43 1.65 -7.32 -19.03
C GLU A 43 2.77 -7.39 -17.99
N GLY A 44 2.63 -8.26 -17.01
CA GLY A 44 3.61 -8.40 -15.94
C GLY A 44 3.50 -7.33 -14.85
N THR A 45 2.48 -6.49 -14.89
CA THR A 45 2.26 -5.42 -13.93
C THR A 45 1.04 -5.73 -13.07
N THR A 46 1.18 -5.51 -11.77
CA THR A 46 0.08 -5.63 -10.82
C THR A 46 -0.03 -4.32 -10.04
N VAL A 47 -1.25 -3.87 -9.80
CA VAL A 47 -1.53 -2.73 -8.94
C VAL A 47 -2.05 -3.26 -7.62
N LEU A 48 -1.36 -2.91 -6.53
CA LEU A 48 -1.79 -3.24 -5.18
C LEU A 48 -2.18 -1.95 -4.48
N LYS A 49 -3.48 -1.78 -4.27
CA LYS A 49 -4.01 -0.61 -3.58
C LYS A 49 -4.07 -0.90 -2.09
N LEU A 50 -3.43 -0.05 -1.31
CA LEU A 50 -3.50 -0.12 0.15
C LEU A 50 -4.51 0.91 0.64
N VAL A 51 -5.34 0.51 1.60
CA VAL A 51 -6.34 1.39 2.20
C VAL A 51 -6.15 1.35 3.71
N GLY A 52 -6.02 2.53 4.30
CA GLY A 52 -5.80 2.67 5.73
C GLY A 52 -4.36 3.04 6.07
N PRO A 53 -4.10 3.39 7.32
CA PRO A 53 -2.75 3.79 7.73
C PRO A 53 -1.77 2.63 7.64
N LEU A 54 -0.54 2.93 7.28
CA LEU A 54 0.54 1.95 7.18
C LEU A 54 1.48 2.14 8.37
N THR A 55 1.21 1.41 9.44
CA THR A 55 1.88 1.59 10.73
C THR A 55 2.30 0.24 11.30
N ILE A 56 2.95 0.28 12.46
CA ILE A 56 3.32 -0.94 13.18
C ILE A 56 2.10 -1.83 13.45
N SER A 57 0.92 -1.23 13.61
CA SER A 57 -0.31 -1.98 13.89
C SER A 57 -0.88 -2.70 12.67
N THR A 58 -0.60 -2.23 11.47
CA THR A 58 -1.17 -2.77 10.22
C THR A 58 -0.13 -3.43 9.32
N MET A 59 1.16 -3.19 9.57
CA MET A 59 2.21 -3.58 8.66
C MET A 59 2.27 -5.08 8.34
N PHE A 60 1.95 -5.93 9.30
CA PHE A 60 2.07 -7.36 9.09
C PHE A 60 1.08 -7.89 8.05
N GLY A 61 -0.14 -7.32 8.05
CA GLY A 61 -1.13 -7.68 7.04
C GLY A 61 -0.72 -7.20 5.65
N PHE A 62 -0.32 -5.95 5.54
CA PHE A 62 0.16 -5.42 4.26
C PHE A 62 1.44 -6.14 3.80
N GLN A 63 2.30 -6.53 4.75
CA GLN A 63 3.53 -7.27 4.44
C GLN A 63 3.22 -8.57 3.71
N HIS A 64 2.19 -9.29 4.16
CA HIS A 64 1.80 -10.52 3.49
C HIS A 64 1.43 -10.25 2.02
N ASP A 65 0.62 -9.23 1.78
CA ASP A 65 0.16 -8.89 0.44
C ASP A 65 1.32 -8.44 -0.45
N LEU A 66 2.20 -7.60 0.09
CA LEU A 66 3.38 -7.14 -0.64
C LEU A 66 4.33 -8.28 -0.96
N ARG A 67 4.44 -9.25 -0.08
CA ARG A 67 5.36 -10.38 -0.23
C ARG A 67 4.86 -11.40 -1.22
N THR A 68 3.55 -11.61 -1.27
CA THR A 68 2.95 -12.62 -2.17
C THR A 68 2.68 -12.08 -3.57
N ALA A 69 2.59 -10.77 -3.73
CA ALA A 69 2.45 -10.15 -5.05
C ALA A 69 3.85 -10.01 -5.66
N THR A 70 4.18 -10.88 -6.60
CA THR A 70 5.51 -10.93 -7.22
C THR A 70 5.49 -10.72 -8.73
N PRO A 71 4.79 -9.68 -9.23
CA PRO A 71 4.83 -9.37 -10.66
C PRO A 71 6.18 -8.74 -11.02
N GLN A 72 6.44 -8.62 -12.31
CA GLN A 72 7.64 -7.94 -12.80
C GLN A 72 7.66 -6.47 -12.34
N VAL A 73 6.50 -5.83 -12.34
CA VAL A 73 6.33 -4.47 -11.84
C VAL A 73 5.15 -4.44 -10.89
N LEU A 74 5.39 -4.02 -9.67
CA LEU A 74 4.35 -3.82 -8.67
C LEU A 74 4.16 -2.32 -8.47
N ILE A 75 2.95 -1.84 -8.74
CA ILE A 75 2.57 -0.47 -8.46
C ILE A 75 1.77 -0.49 -7.16
N VAL A 76 2.31 0.15 -6.14
CA VAL A 76 1.63 0.25 -4.85
C VAL A 76 0.86 1.57 -4.84
N ASP A 77 -0.45 1.48 -4.90
CA ASP A 77 -1.34 2.64 -4.87
C ASP A 77 -1.59 3.03 -3.43
N MET A 78 -1.10 4.18 -3.05
CA MET A 78 -1.16 4.69 -1.69
C MET A 78 -2.09 5.90 -1.55
N ALA A 79 -2.96 6.12 -2.52
CA ALA A 79 -3.88 7.27 -2.48
C ALA A 79 -4.80 7.25 -1.26
N GLU A 80 -5.08 6.07 -0.72
CA GLU A 80 -5.93 5.90 0.46
C GLU A 80 -5.13 5.54 1.73
N VAL A 81 -3.84 5.82 1.72
CA VAL A 81 -3.00 5.68 2.91
C VAL A 81 -2.80 7.08 3.50
N PRO A 82 -3.48 7.40 4.60
CA PRO A 82 -3.44 8.77 5.13
C PRO A 82 -2.12 9.13 5.77
N TYR A 83 -1.43 8.16 6.36
CA TYR A 83 -0.11 8.36 6.97
C TYR A 83 0.59 7.03 7.17
N MET A 84 1.88 7.10 7.44
CA MET A 84 2.67 5.95 7.84
C MET A 84 3.66 6.35 8.94
N ASP A 85 4.10 5.37 9.69
CA ASP A 85 5.18 5.55 10.66
C ASP A 85 6.48 4.91 10.12
N SER A 86 7.51 4.89 10.95
CA SER A 86 8.79 4.32 10.54
C SER A 86 8.70 2.82 10.24
N ALA A 87 7.78 2.09 10.88
CA ALA A 87 7.58 0.67 10.58
C ALA A 87 6.98 0.50 9.19
N GLY A 88 6.02 1.33 8.83
CA GLY A 88 5.44 1.33 7.48
C GLY A 88 6.48 1.70 6.43
N LEU A 89 7.28 2.72 6.71
CA LEU A 89 8.36 3.09 5.80
C LEU A 89 9.33 1.93 5.62
N GLY A 90 9.71 1.26 6.70
CA GLY A 90 10.57 0.09 6.65
C GLY A 90 10.01 -1.02 5.78
N LEU A 91 8.72 -1.26 5.87
CA LEU A 91 8.05 -2.24 5.03
C LEU A 91 8.16 -1.89 3.55
N ILE A 92 7.89 -0.65 3.18
CA ILE A 92 7.98 -0.20 1.79
C ILE A 92 9.42 -0.30 1.28
N MET A 93 10.38 0.16 2.08
CA MET A 93 11.79 0.08 1.70
C MET A 93 12.25 -1.35 1.52
N ASN A 94 11.88 -2.23 2.44
CA ASN A 94 12.25 -3.64 2.34
C ASN A 94 11.63 -4.30 1.11
N SER A 95 10.38 -3.96 0.80
CA SER A 95 9.69 -4.48 -0.38
C SER A 95 10.38 -4.00 -1.66
N HIS A 96 10.83 -2.75 -1.69
CA HIS A 96 11.55 -2.18 -2.82
C HIS A 96 12.88 -2.91 -3.05
N VAL A 97 13.67 -3.07 -1.99
CA VAL A 97 14.96 -3.77 -2.08
C VAL A 97 14.78 -5.22 -2.52
N THR A 98 13.80 -5.90 -1.96
CA THR A 98 13.51 -7.29 -2.32
C THR A 98 13.13 -7.40 -3.81
N ALA A 99 12.32 -6.46 -4.31
CA ALA A 99 11.98 -6.45 -5.73
C ALA A 99 13.22 -6.30 -6.60
N LEU A 100 14.09 -5.34 -6.27
CA LEU A 100 15.32 -5.12 -7.02
C LEU A 100 16.22 -6.35 -7.01
N ASP A 101 16.36 -7.00 -5.88
CA ASP A 101 17.18 -8.20 -5.74
C ASP A 101 16.71 -9.35 -6.63
N HIS A 102 15.43 -9.33 -7.01
CA HIS A 102 14.84 -10.36 -7.87
C HIS A 102 14.59 -9.85 -9.30
N GLY A 103 15.19 -8.73 -9.66
CA GLY A 103 15.04 -8.17 -11.01
C GLY A 103 13.66 -7.60 -11.30
N ARG A 104 12.95 -7.20 -10.26
CA ARG A 104 11.61 -6.64 -10.37
C ARG A 104 11.62 -5.16 -9.97
N LYS A 105 10.51 -4.48 -10.19
CA LYS A 105 10.37 -3.06 -9.83
C LYS A 105 9.19 -2.88 -8.90
N LEU A 106 9.35 -1.93 -7.98
CA LEU A 106 8.26 -1.45 -7.15
C LEU A 106 8.13 0.05 -7.36
N LEU A 107 6.95 0.50 -7.76
CA LEU A 107 6.64 1.91 -7.98
C LEU A 107 5.54 2.33 -7.01
N LEU A 108 5.58 3.58 -6.57
CA LEU A 108 4.55 4.14 -5.69
C LEU A 108 3.68 5.11 -6.46
N ALA A 109 2.40 5.15 -6.15
CA ALA A 109 1.46 6.08 -6.75
C ALA A 109 0.58 6.71 -5.68
N GLY A 110 0.27 7.98 -5.83
CA GLY A 110 -0.70 8.67 -5.00
C GLY A 110 -0.23 8.98 -3.58
N VAL A 111 1.07 9.02 -3.34
CA VAL A 111 1.61 9.31 -2.01
C VAL A 111 1.30 10.77 -1.66
N ASN A 112 0.69 11.00 -0.50
CA ASN A 112 0.31 12.35 -0.09
C ASN A 112 1.51 13.13 0.49
N GLU A 113 1.30 14.43 0.70
CA GLU A 113 2.36 15.33 1.17
C GLU A 113 2.91 14.92 2.53
N ARG A 114 2.08 14.41 3.40
CA ARG A 114 2.47 13.99 4.73
C ARG A 114 3.49 12.84 4.68
N ILE A 115 3.25 11.89 3.78
CA ILE A 115 4.14 10.76 3.58
C ILE A 115 5.40 11.20 2.83
N VAL A 116 5.26 12.09 1.86
CA VAL A 116 6.42 12.67 1.16
C VAL A 116 7.35 13.36 2.16
N ALA A 117 6.78 14.09 3.11
CA ALA A 117 7.58 14.74 4.15
C ALA A 117 8.38 13.72 4.98
N LEU A 118 7.79 12.56 5.26
CA LEU A 118 8.50 11.48 5.94
C LEU A 118 9.66 10.95 5.09
N PHE A 119 9.43 10.79 3.79
CA PHE A 119 10.48 10.36 2.87
C PHE A 119 11.64 11.35 2.83
N GLU A 120 11.32 12.64 2.78
CA GLU A 120 12.34 13.69 2.77
C GLU A 120 13.13 13.72 4.07
N MET A 121 12.41 13.62 5.19
CA MET A 121 13.02 13.65 6.52
C MET A 121 13.98 12.47 6.72
N THR A 122 13.66 11.31 6.19
CA THR A 122 14.46 10.10 6.30
C THR A 122 15.42 9.92 5.12
N LYS A 123 15.40 10.86 4.17
CA LYS A 123 16.30 10.89 3.00
C LYS A 123 16.14 9.70 2.06
N VAL A 124 14.95 9.13 1.97
CA VAL A 124 14.65 8.06 1.03
C VAL A 124 13.89 8.53 -0.20
N HIS A 125 13.58 9.82 -0.28
CA HIS A 125 12.79 10.39 -1.37
C HIS A 125 13.43 10.19 -2.76
N GLY A 126 14.76 10.07 -2.83
CA GLY A 126 15.46 9.81 -4.08
C GLY A 126 15.61 8.33 -4.41
N VAL A 127 15.21 7.44 -3.50
CA VAL A 127 15.34 5.99 -3.70
C VAL A 127 14.04 5.40 -4.26
N LEU A 128 12.90 5.85 -3.75
CA LEU A 128 11.60 5.36 -4.14
C LEU A 128 11.07 6.14 -5.34
N THR A 129 10.68 5.44 -6.39
CA THR A 129 10.10 6.07 -7.58
C THR A 129 8.61 6.30 -7.34
N ARG A 130 8.17 7.54 -7.47
CA ARG A 130 6.80 7.95 -7.16
C ARG A 130 6.14 8.61 -8.35
N PHE A 131 4.84 8.37 -8.47
CA PHE A 131 3.98 9.00 -9.47
C PHE A 131 2.75 9.57 -8.77
N ALA A 132 2.14 10.59 -9.35
CA ALA A 132 0.94 11.17 -8.77
C ALA A 132 -0.25 10.21 -8.83
N THR A 133 -0.32 9.39 -9.88
CA THR A 133 -1.42 8.46 -10.09
C THR A 133 -0.91 7.11 -10.59
N VAL A 134 -1.76 6.09 -10.47
CA VAL A 134 -1.48 4.77 -11.03
C VAL A 134 -1.32 4.88 -12.55
N GLU A 135 -2.15 5.67 -13.21
CA GLU A 135 -2.11 5.86 -14.66
C GLU A 135 -0.77 6.41 -15.12
N GLU A 136 -0.22 7.37 -14.38
CA GLU A 136 1.11 7.92 -14.69
C GLU A 136 2.20 6.88 -14.49
N ALA A 137 2.08 6.08 -13.43
CA ALA A 137 3.04 4.99 -13.19
C ALA A 137 3.00 3.98 -14.33
N GLU A 138 1.82 3.61 -14.78
CA GLU A 138 1.64 2.67 -15.89
C GLU A 138 2.18 3.25 -17.20
N ALA A 139 1.98 4.53 -17.41
CA ALA A 139 2.46 5.21 -18.62
C ALA A 139 3.99 5.30 -18.67
N SER A 140 4.66 5.15 -17.54
CA SER A 140 6.14 5.20 -17.48
C SER A 140 6.81 3.90 -17.93
N LEU A 141 6.04 2.85 -18.12
CA LEU A 141 6.56 1.50 -18.41
C LEU A 141 6.76 1.20 -19.90
#